data_8f718585c9900fa3b4f97b35bf873572
#
_entry.id   8f718585c9900fa3b4f97b35bf873572
#
_cell.length_a   1.000
_cell.length_b   1.000
_cell.length_c   1.000
_cell.angle_alpha   90.00
_cell.angle_beta   90.00
_cell.angle_gamma   90.00
#
_symmetry.space_group_name_H-M   'P 1'
#
loop_
_entity.id
_entity.type
_entity.pdbx_description
1 polymer ?
#
loop_
_entity_poly.entity_id
_entity_poly.type
_entity_poly.pdbx_seq_one_letter_code
_entity_poly.pdbx_strand_id
1 'polypeptide(L)'
;RHGLVEIAVVPLIPDHPVCRGWKEWEIDDEYYLDPTIVDAKPLLRVTERGGKDVIVGWVFDRPGGGRSFATTLGHPYKNFKNESFRRMVVNGILWSAGIDVPMEGARVDVPADALALPPEQK
;
A
#
# COMPACT_ATOMS: atom_id res chain seq x y z
N ARG A 1 -3.82 -10.00 14.44
CA ARG A 1 -4.32 -9.92 13.07
C ARG A 1 -5.83 -9.96 13.05
N HIS A 2 -6.42 -9.08 12.28
CA HIS A 2 -7.86 -9.08 12.03
C HIS A 2 -8.17 -9.88 10.77
N GLY A 3 -9.40 -10.39 10.68
CA GLY A 3 -9.92 -10.89 9.43
C GLY A 3 -10.16 -9.75 8.43
N LEU A 4 -10.77 -10.07 7.28
CA LEU A 4 -11.05 -9.07 6.25
C LEU A 4 -12.08 -8.06 6.75
N VAL A 5 -11.73 -6.78 6.66
CA VAL A 5 -12.61 -5.67 7.02
C VAL A 5 -12.43 -4.55 5.99
N GLU A 6 -13.47 -3.76 5.82
CA GLU A 6 -13.37 -2.56 5.01
C GLU A 6 -12.63 -1.50 5.81
N ILE A 7 -11.52 -1.02 5.27
CA ILE A 7 -10.65 -0.06 5.92
C ILE A 7 -10.26 1.05 4.96
N ALA A 8 -10.08 2.24 5.49
CA ALA A 8 -9.57 3.38 4.72
C ALA A 8 -8.06 3.46 4.92
N VAL A 9 -7.33 3.44 3.81
CA VAL A 9 -5.87 3.59 3.81
C VAL A 9 -5.53 5.05 3.60
N VAL A 10 -4.77 5.61 4.52
CA VAL A 10 -4.47 7.05 4.55
C VAL A 10 -2.96 7.25 4.49
N PRO A 11 -2.47 8.16 3.61
CA PRO A 11 -1.04 8.47 3.58
C PRO A 11 -0.65 9.33 4.75
N LEU A 12 0.42 8.94 5.45
CA LEU A 12 0.99 9.73 6.55
C LEU A 12 1.98 10.79 6.05
N ILE A 13 2.56 10.55 4.88
CA ILE A 13 3.48 11.49 4.23
C ILE A 13 2.98 11.69 2.79
N PRO A 14 1.93 12.52 2.60
CA PRO A 14 1.30 12.66 1.28
C PRO A 14 2.26 13.06 0.15
N ASP A 15 3.33 13.76 0.47
CA ASP A 15 4.31 14.22 -0.54
C ASP A 15 5.35 13.15 -0.90
N HIS A 16 5.34 12.02 -0.21
CA HIS A 16 6.29 10.95 -0.51
C HIS A 16 6.00 10.36 -1.89
N PRO A 17 7.05 10.03 -2.68
CA PRO A 17 6.85 9.47 -4.02
C PRO A 17 5.91 8.26 -4.08
N VAL A 18 5.93 7.40 -3.07
CA VAL A 18 5.04 6.24 -3.01
C VAL A 18 3.57 6.65 -2.93
N CYS A 19 3.30 7.85 -2.43
CA CYS A 19 1.93 8.37 -2.29
C CYS A 19 1.46 9.20 -3.47
N ARG A 20 2.23 9.25 -4.56
CA ARG A 20 1.86 10.05 -5.74
C ARG A 20 0.71 9.43 -6.51
N GLY A 21 -0.24 10.27 -6.93
CA GLY A 21 -1.31 9.86 -7.83
C GLY A 21 -2.47 9.13 -7.18
N TRP A 22 -2.50 9.05 -5.86
CA TRP A 22 -3.62 8.47 -5.13
C TRP A 22 -3.89 9.25 -3.85
N LYS A 23 -5.11 9.12 -3.38
CA LYS A 23 -5.54 9.71 -2.11
C LYS A 23 -6.08 8.58 -1.25
N GLU A 24 -6.67 8.91 -0.12
CA GLU A 24 -7.32 7.92 0.73
C GLU A 24 -8.25 7.02 -0.09
N TRP A 25 -8.15 5.70 0.13
CA TRP A 25 -9.07 4.74 -0.51
C TRP A 25 -9.52 3.69 0.49
N GLU A 26 -10.62 3.02 0.18
CA GLU A 26 -11.15 1.95 1.00
C GLU A 26 -10.98 0.61 0.29
N ILE A 27 -10.61 -0.41 1.05
CA ILE A 27 -10.48 -1.79 0.57
C ILE A 27 -10.90 -2.76 1.67
N ASP A 28 -11.26 -3.98 1.25
CA ASP A 28 -11.41 -5.09 2.17
C ASP A 28 -10.07 -5.81 2.28
N ASP A 29 -9.43 -5.71 3.43
CA ASP A 29 -8.14 -6.35 3.63
C ASP A 29 -8.02 -6.74 5.09
N GLU A 30 -6.98 -7.48 5.41
CA GLU A 30 -6.63 -7.71 6.79
C GLU A 30 -5.37 -6.92 7.15
N TYR A 31 -5.21 -6.63 8.42
CA TYR A 31 -4.05 -5.91 8.90
C TYR A 31 -3.61 -6.50 10.23
N TYR A 32 -2.37 -6.27 10.57
CA TYR A 32 -1.79 -6.76 11.81
C TYR A 32 -1.88 -5.70 12.89
N LEU A 33 -2.35 -6.10 14.07
CA LEU A 33 -2.44 -5.19 15.21
C LEU A 33 -1.05 -4.91 15.77
N ASP A 34 -0.81 -3.66 16.12
CA ASP A 34 0.40 -3.22 16.84
C ASP A 34 1.72 -3.71 16.23
N PRO A 35 1.94 -3.54 14.92
CA PRO A 35 3.24 -3.89 14.36
C PRO A 35 4.34 -3.05 15.01
N THR A 36 5.49 -3.67 15.30
CA THR A 36 6.64 -2.95 15.82
C THR A 36 7.47 -2.46 14.65
N ILE A 37 7.55 -1.14 14.49
CA ILE A 37 8.32 -0.49 13.42
C ILE A 37 9.59 0.08 14.05
N VAL A 38 10.76 -0.45 13.63
CA VAL A 38 12.04 -0.03 14.17
C VAL A 38 12.87 0.62 13.05
N ASP A 39 13.29 1.86 13.30
CA ASP A 39 14.13 2.66 12.40
C ASP A 39 13.53 2.96 11.02
N ALA A 40 12.31 2.52 10.76
CA ALA A 40 11.61 2.82 9.53
C ALA A 40 10.60 3.97 9.76
N LYS A 41 10.25 4.65 8.67
CA LYS A 41 9.33 5.77 8.74
C LYS A 41 7.93 5.29 8.34
N PRO A 42 6.93 5.39 9.25
CA PRO A 42 5.56 5.05 8.89
C PRO A 42 5.05 5.88 7.72
N LEU A 43 4.43 5.23 6.75
CA LEU A 43 3.96 5.86 5.52
C LEU A 43 2.46 5.75 5.33
N LEU A 44 1.88 4.62 5.70
CA LEU A 44 0.45 4.34 5.51
C LEU A 44 -0.16 3.89 6.82
N ARG A 45 -1.38 4.36 7.07
CA ARG A 45 -2.16 3.88 8.22
C ARG A 45 -3.57 3.52 7.83
N VAL A 46 -4.19 2.70 8.65
CA VAL A 46 -5.63 2.51 8.67
C VAL A 46 -6.11 2.85 10.07
N THR A 47 -7.38 3.22 10.19
CA THR A 47 -8.01 3.45 11.49
C THR A 47 -9.03 2.35 11.70
N GLU A 48 -8.86 1.57 12.75
CA GLU A 48 -9.84 0.53 13.06
C GLU A 48 -11.08 1.13 13.71
N ARG A 49 -12.15 0.32 13.81
CA ARG A 49 -13.44 0.79 14.30
C ARG A 49 -13.42 1.46 15.67
N GLY A 50 -12.48 1.08 16.52
CA GLY A 50 -12.33 1.71 17.83
C GLY A 50 -11.60 3.05 17.81
N GLY A 51 -11.26 3.54 16.64
CA GLY A 51 -10.52 4.80 16.50
C GLY A 51 -9.01 4.67 16.64
N LYS A 52 -8.51 3.46 16.78
CA LYS A 52 -7.06 3.23 16.89
C LYS A 52 -6.42 3.20 15.51
N ASP A 53 -5.33 3.95 15.36
CA ASP A 53 -4.56 3.95 14.13
C ASP A 53 -3.57 2.79 14.12
N VAL A 54 -3.49 2.11 12.98
CA VAL A 54 -2.58 0.98 12.77
C VAL A 54 -1.72 1.26 11.55
N ILE A 55 -0.41 1.11 11.69
CA ILE A 55 0.52 1.30 10.57
C ILE A 55 0.47 0.08 9.67
N VAL A 56 0.26 0.31 8.37
CA VAL A 56 0.16 -0.76 7.37
C VAL A 56 1.16 -0.60 6.23
N GLY A 57 2.03 0.41 6.31
CA GLY A 57 3.10 0.60 5.33
C GLY A 57 4.17 1.52 5.87
N TRP A 58 5.41 1.30 5.45
CA TRP A 58 6.55 2.08 5.91
C TRP A 58 7.65 2.09 4.86
N VAL A 59 8.56 3.06 5.02
CA VAL A 59 9.73 3.21 4.16
C VAL A 59 10.99 3.26 5.02
N PHE A 60 12.11 2.88 4.43
CA PHE A 60 13.40 2.89 5.11
C PHE A 60 14.50 3.21 4.11
N ASP A 61 15.32 4.22 4.45
CA ASP A 61 16.54 4.55 3.71
C ASP A 61 17.71 3.83 4.37
N ARG A 62 18.36 2.93 3.65
CA ARG A 62 19.47 2.16 4.23
C ARG A 62 20.73 3.00 4.30
N PRO A 63 21.48 2.93 5.41
CA PRO A 63 22.81 3.55 5.48
C PRO A 63 23.68 3.01 4.34
N GLY A 64 24.39 3.87 3.65
CA GLY A 64 25.23 3.47 2.54
C GLY A 64 24.53 3.33 1.20
N GLY A 65 23.23 3.55 1.16
CA GLY A 65 22.46 3.57 -0.08
C GLY A 65 21.40 2.48 -0.16
N GLY A 66 20.46 2.70 -1.05
CA GLY A 66 19.31 1.83 -1.21
C GLY A 66 18.18 2.19 -0.26
N ARG A 67 16.99 1.75 -0.61
CA ARG A 67 15.79 2.08 0.16
C ARG A 67 14.75 0.99 -0.02
N SER A 68 13.83 0.91 0.93
CA SER A 68 12.84 -0.15 0.99
C SER A 68 11.46 0.42 1.26
N PHE A 69 10.46 -0.18 0.64
CA PHE A 69 9.06 0.05 0.95
C PHE A 69 8.43 -1.28 1.34
N ALA A 70 7.60 -1.26 2.36
CA ALA A 70 6.88 -2.45 2.80
C ALA A 70 5.43 -2.11 3.13
N THR A 71 4.55 -3.06 2.91
CA THR A 71 3.15 -2.95 3.34
C THR A 71 2.66 -4.30 3.83
N THR A 72 1.79 -4.27 4.81
CA THR A 72 1.11 -5.48 5.31
C THR A 72 -0.18 -5.78 4.56
N LEU A 73 -0.59 -4.89 3.64
CA LEU A 73 -1.79 -5.07 2.83
C LEU A 73 -1.53 -6.03 1.68
N GLY A 74 -2.60 -6.52 1.06
CA GLY A 74 -2.48 -7.35 -0.13
C GLY A 74 -2.84 -8.81 0.08
N HIS A 75 -3.51 -9.16 1.18
CA HIS A 75 -3.92 -10.54 1.40
C HIS A 75 -4.90 -11.03 0.33
N PRO A 76 -6.01 -10.31 0.02
CA PRO A 76 -6.91 -10.74 -1.03
C PRO A 76 -6.40 -10.29 -2.41
N TYR A 77 -6.28 -11.23 -3.32
CA TYR A 77 -5.90 -10.93 -4.70
C TYR A 77 -6.84 -9.92 -5.35
N LYS A 78 -8.14 -9.97 -5.01
CA LYS A 78 -9.14 -9.04 -5.57
C LYS A 78 -8.78 -7.57 -5.38
N ASN A 79 -7.97 -7.24 -4.37
CA ASN A 79 -7.61 -5.85 -4.10
C ASN A 79 -6.72 -5.24 -5.19
N PHE A 80 -6.10 -6.07 -6.03
CA PHE A 80 -5.38 -5.54 -7.19
C PHE A 80 -6.32 -4.92 -8.23
N LYS A 81 -7.63 -5.12 -8.11
CA LYS A 81 -8.62 -4.41 -8.93
C LYS A 81 -8.78 -2.95 -8.51
N ASN A 82 -8.37 -2.60 -7.30
CA ASN A 82 -8.38 -1.21 -6.84
C ASN A 82 -7.21 -0.46 -7.47
N GLU A 83 -7.51 0.56 -8.25
CA GLU A 83 -6.49 1.32 -8.97
C GLU A 83 -5.51 2.00 -8.02
N SER A 84 -6.00 2.56 -6.92
CA SER A 84 -5.14 3.23 -5.94
C SER A 84 -4.18 2.24 -5.27
N PHE A 85 -4.66 1.04 -4.96
CA PHE A 85 -3.80 0.00 -4.40
C PHE A 85 -2.70 -0.37 -5.39
N ARG A 86 -3.05 -0.63 -6.66
CA ARG A 86 -2.04 -0.94 -7.69
C ARG A 86 -1.03 0.19 -7.83
N ARG A 87 -1.49 1.44 -7.85
CA ARG A 87 -0.59 2.60 -8.01
C ARG A 87 0.37 2.71 -6.83
N MET A 88 -0.12 2.53 -5.63
CA MET A 88 0.73 2.54 -4.44
C MET A 88 1.81 1.46 -4.51
N VAL A 89 1.44 0.25 -4.89
CA VAL A 89 2.39 -0.87 -5.00
C VAL A 89 3.44 -0.60 -6.08
N VAL A 90 3.03 -0.15 -7.27
CA VAL A 90 3.97 0.13 -8.36
C VAL A 90 4.85 1.32 -8.01
N ASN A 91 4.31 2.37 -7.41
CA ASN A 91 5.13 3.48 -6.90
C ASN A 91 6.19 2.96 -5.94
N GLY A 92 5.83 2.05 -5.04
CA GLY A 92 6.76 1.46 -4.08
C GLY A 92 7.88 0.68 -4.75
N ILE A 93 7.55 -0.07 -5.79
CA ILE A 93 8.53 -0.83 -6.57
C ILE A 93 9.51 0.13 -7.26
N LEU A 94 9.01 1.14 -7.96
CA LEU A 94 9.84 2.12 -8.66
C LEU A 94 10.75 2.85 -7.68
N TRP A 95 10.18 3.36 -6.60
CA TRP A 95 10.95 4.11 -5.61
C TRP A 95 12.04 3.24 -4.98
N SER A 96 11.73 2.00 -4.62
CA SER A 96 12.70 1.07 -4.04
C SER A 96 13.82 0.72 -5.02
N ALA A 97 13.52 0.71 -6.31
CA ALA A 97 14.52 0.45 -7.36
C ALA A 97 15.35 1.68 -7.73
N GLY A 98 15.09 2.82 -7.11
CA GLY A 98 15.79 4.06 -7.42
C GLY A 98 15.30 4.73 -8.70
N ILE A 99 14.11 4.37 -9.16
CA ILE A 99 13.51 4.93 -10.37
C ILE A 99 12.53 6.02 -9.95
N ASP A 100 12.56 7.16 -10.67
CA ASP A 100 11.65 8.26 -10.37
C ASP A 100 10.19 7.85 -10.57
N VAL A 101 9.36 8.16 -9.58
CA VAL A 101 7.91 7.98 -9.68
C VAL A 101 7.34 9.23 -10.38
N PRO A 102 6.52 9.09 -11.42
CA PRO A 102 5.87 10.25 -12.04
C PRO A 102 5.08 11.07 -11.01
N MET A 103 4.98 12.37 -11.20
CA MET A 103 4.28 13.26 -10.26
C MET A 103 2.80 12.88 -10.10
N GLU A 104 2.18 12.36 -11.15
CA GLU A 104 0.80 11.87 -11.14
C GLU A 104 0.69 10.41 -10.70
N GLY A 105 1.78 9.81 -10.28
CA GLY A 105 1.85 8.41 -9.90
C GLY A 105 2.15 7.50 -11.09
N ALA A 106 2.50 6.25 -10.80
CA ALA A 106 2.78 5.26 -11.82
C ALA A 106 1.52 4.94 -12.64
N ARG A 107 1.72 4.64 -13.91
CA ARG A 107 0.65 4.17 -14.79
C ARG A 107 0.36 2.71 -14.47
N VAL A 108 -0.92 2.42 -14.18
CA VAL A 108 -1.32 1.08 -13.73
C VAL A 108 -2.58 0.61 -14.47
N ASP A 109 -2.77 1.08 -15.69
CA ASP A 109 -3.90 0.67 -16.52
C ASP A 109 -3.73 -0.79 -16.92
N VAL A 110 -4.78 -1.59 -16.69
CA VAL A 110 -4.78 -3.00 -17.07
C VAL A 110 -6.09 -3.33 -17.75
N PRO A 111 -6.11 -4.29 -18.70
CA PRO A 111 -7.36 -4.77 -19.27
C PRO A 111 -8.25 -5.35 -18.17
N ALA A 112 -9.58 -5.23 -18.34
CA ALA A 112 -10.54 -5.65 -17.33
C ALA A 112 -10.40 -7.13 -16.95
N ASP A 113 -10.01 -7.98 -17.89
CA ASP A 113 -9.87 -9.43 -17.66
C ASP A 113 -8.50 -9.83 -17.11
N ALA A 114 -7.52 -8.90 -17.09
CA ALA A 114 -6.17 -9.22 -16.61
C ALA A 114 -6.14 -9.58 -15.13
N LEU A 115 -7.12 -9.10 -14.37
CA LEU A 115 -7.19 -9.33 -12.92
C LEU A 115 -8.37 -10.24 -12.56
N ALA A 116 -8.88 -11.01 -13.52
CA ALA A 116 -9.95 -11.96 -13.24
C ALA A 116 -9.43 -13.06 -12.31
N LEU A 117 -10.23 -13.38 -11.30
CA LEU A 117 -9.87 -14.45 -10.38
C LEU A 117 -10.13 -15.81 -11.00
N PRO A 118 -9.24 -16.79 -10.78
CA PRO A 118 -9.53 -18.17 -11.13
C PRO A 118 -10.79 -18.65 -10.40
N PRO A 119 -11.56 -19.60 -10.98
CA PRO A 119 -12.81 -20.06 -10.36
C PRO A 119 -12.67 -20.57 -8.93
N GLU A 120 -11.54 -21.14 -8.59
CA GLU A 120 -11.28 -21.70 -7.26
C GLU A 120 -10.84 -20.68 -6.22
N GLN A 121 -10.68 -19.43 -6.60
CA GLN A 121 -10.21 -18.34 -5.71
C GLN A 121 -11.30 -17.30 -5.46
N LYS A 122 -12.50 -17.75 -5.20
CA LYS A 122 -13.62 -16.84 -4.97
C LYS A 122 -13.66 -16.32 -3.54
#